data_6d022c170fc0820939b1bd8c10f42fc8
#
_entry.id   6d022c170fc0820939b1bd8c10f42fc8
#
_cell.length_a   1.000
_cell.length_b   1.000
_cell.length_c   1.000
_cell.angle_alpha   90.00
_cell.angle_beta   90.00
_cell.angle_gamma   90.00
#
_symmetry.space_group_name_H-M   'P 1'
#
loop_
_entity.id
_entity.type
_entity.pdbx_description
1 polymer ?
#
loop_
_entity_poly.entity_id
_entity_poly.type
_entity_poly.pdbx_seq_one_letter_code
_entity_poly.pdbx_strand_id
1 'polypeptide(L)'
;MKKRIMAVLLAAASVVAVAGCSNSSSGSSTTTAAPAAAADTTTAAPAGNDAAAADTTAAPAAAADEGQVFNIYAWNEEFKGFFEKYMPGYDAAAQTLDGIAVKWTINPSDNGVYQDKLDQALQANATAAADDKVDMFLAEADYILKYTDSDYTLDISTIGVNQVDTEYQYTVSAASDANGKIKGVSFQCCPSALIYRRSIAKEVLGTEDPDEVQAQLDSWDKFDAAAAKAKDLGYYMTASFAETYRVFSNNADSAWVTGGELTMPPAINQWIDQADNYLKNGYTLTSGIWGDEKNAQMFADGKTMCFFGPAWYFNFCMGNAQDPEKGCSGDWAICKGPQGHFWGGTWMLAATGTDNGATVAKVMKAFTENEEVCENLIKNEGQFTNNKTVNEKFANDPSFGSDFLGGQNATAVFCGMTDSIVWANATIYDQLLNEGLQTYILDYYTGNCSKDEALQNFYGYINEKYPAIVTP
;
A
#
# COMPACT_ATOMS: atom_id res chain seq x y z
N MET A 1 -19.74 45.98 1.57
CA MET A 1 -20.14 45.69 0.19
C MET A 1 -20.28 44.19 0.04
N LYS A 2 -21.49 43.73 -0.21
CA LYS A 2 -21.85 42.31 -0.30
C LYS A 2 -21.36 41.74 -1.64
N LYS A 3 -20.67 40.60 -1.62
CA LYS A 3 -20.53 39.74 -2.80
C LYS A 3 -21.06 38.33 -2.47
N ARG A 4 -22.10 37.97 -3.22
CA ARG A 4 -22.80 36.70 -3.19
C ARG A 4 -21.93 35.65 -3.91
N ILE A 5 -21.78 34.46 -3.31
CA ILE A 5 -21.28 33.26 -3.96
C ILE A 5 -22.51 32.48 -4.45
N MET A 6 -22.48 32.15 -5.71
CA MET A 6 -23.56 31.46 -6.44
C MET A 6 -23.13 30.00 -6.60
N ALA A 7 -23.86 29.09 -5.96
CA ALA A 7 -23.71 27.66 -6.15
C ALA A 7 -24.38 27.25 -7.46
N VAL A 8 -23.70 26.49 -8.29
CA VAL A 8 -24.24 25.86 -9.49
C VAL A 8 -24.34 24.37 -9.25
N LEU A 9 -25.57 23.89 -9.12
CA LEU A 9 -25.93 22.47 -9.19
C LEU A 9 -26.04 22.08 -10.65
N LEU A 10 -25.27 21.07 -11.09
CA LEU A 10 -25.52 20.39 -12.35
C LEU A 10 -26.06 18.98 -12.06
N ALA A 11 -27.33 18.78 -12.34
CA ALA A 11 -27.93 17.46 -12.45
C ALA A 11 -27.81 16.99 -13.90
N ALA A 12 -27.21 15.84 -14.13
CA ALA A 12 -27.22 15.18 -15.43
C ALA A 12 -28.13 13.96 -15.38
N ALA A 13 -29.21 14.00 -16.14
CA ALA A 13 -30.12 12.90 -16.36
C ALA A 13 -29.62 12.03 -17.53
N SER A 14 -29.51 10.73 -17.30
CA SER A 14 -29.19 9.74 -18.32
C SER A 14 -30.46 9.20 -18.94
N VAL A 15 -30.58 9.29 -20.26
CA VAL A 15 -31.64 8.68 -21.05
C VAL A 15 -31.12 7.38 -21.64
N VAL A 16 -31.82 6.28 -21.33
CA VAL A 16 -31.67 4.97 -21.90
C VAL A 16 -32.46 4.92 -23.24
N ALA A 17 -31.80 4.48 -24.30
CA ALA A 17 -32.51 4.09 -25.54
C ALA A 17 -32.15 2.64 -25.89
N VAL A 18 -33.19 1.80 -25.87
CA VAL A 18 -33.22 0.40 -26.31
C VAL A 18 -33.73 0.33 -27.74
N ALA A 19 -33.04 -0.37 -28.60
CA ALA A 19 -33.57 -1.04 -29.80
C ALA A 19 -32.50 -2.05 -30.28
N GLY A 20 -32.69 -3.32 -30.44
CA GLY A 20 -33.79 -4.17 -30.86
C GLY A 20 -33.54 -4.80 -32.21
N CYS A 21 -33.65 -6.16 -32.30
CA CYS A 21 -33.76 -7.04 -33.47
C CYS A 21 -32.44 -7.55 -34.08
N SER A 22 -32.12 -8.81 -33.98
CA SER A 22 -32.69 -10.11 -34.40
C SER A 22 -32.10 -10.59 -35.75
N ASN A 23 -31.47 -11.70 -35.83
CA ASN A 23 -31.84 -13.01 -36.35
C ASN A 23 -30.66 -13.84 -36.87
N SER A 24 -30.48 -15.00 -36.32
CA SER A 24 -30.47 -16.35 -36.90
C SER A 24 -29.41 -16.64 -37.99
N SER A 25 -28.65 -17.71 -37.96
CA SER A 25 -28.97 -19.12 -37.85
C SER A 25 -27.75 -20.00 -38.07
N SER A 26 -27.70 -21.09 -37.32
CA SER A 26 -27.32 -22.47 -37.72
C SER A 26 -25.89 -22.72 -38.22
N GLY A 27 -25.21 -23.61 -37.51
CA GLY A 27 -25.18 -24.99 -37.74
C GLY A 27 -23.83 -25.67 -37.51
N SER A 28 -23.86 -26.69 -36.74
CA SER A 28 -23.25 -28.02 -36.84
C SER A 28 -21.80 -28.24 -36.48
N SER A 29 -21.68 -28.85 -35.29
CA SER A 29 -20.90 -30.04 -34.89
C SER A 29 -19.78 -30.56 -35.80
N THR A 30 -18.61 -30.84 -35.20
CA THR A 30 -18.11 -32.23 -35.09
C THR A 30 -16.99 -32.36 -34.07
N THR A 31 -17.15 -33.37 -33.23
CA THR A 31 -16.20 -34.02 -32.32
C THR A 31 -15.02 -34.66 -33.05
N THR A 32 -13.85 -34.73 -32.42
CA THR A 32 -13.04 -35.97 -32.22
C THR A 32 -11.83 -35.70 -31.36
N ALA A 33 -11.81 -36.28 -30.19
CA ALA A 33 -10.96 -37.35 -29.64
C ALA A 33 -9.43 -37.10 -29.55
N ALA A 34 -8.96 -37.15 -28.29
CA ALA A 34 -7.58 -37.37 -27.92
C ALA A 34 -7.08 -38.78 -28.30
N PRO A 35 -5.79 -39.02 -28.28
CA PRO A 35 -5.31 -40.25 -27.65
C PRO A 35 -4.18 -40.04 -26.63
N ALA A 36 -4.10 -41.08 -25.81
CA ALA A 36 -3.38 -41.24 -24.57
C ALA A 36 -1.90 -41.64 -24.74
N ALA A 37 -1.20 -41.42 -23.65
CA ALA A 37 -0.01 -41.98 -23.02
C ALA A 37 0.75 -43.19 -23.59
N ALA A 38 2.08 -43.15 -23.39
CA ALA A 38 2.98 -44.25 -22.90
C ALA A 38 4.38 -43.65 -22.67
N ALA A 39 4.94 -43.66 -21.51
CA ALA A 39 5.57 -44.67 -20.66
C ALA A 39 7.10 -44.78 -20.85
N ASP A 40 7.78 -44.50 -19.73
CA ASP A 40 9.04 -45.06 -19.19
C ASP A 40 10.25 -45.40 -20.08
N THR A 41 11.41 -44.85 -19.67
CA THR A 41 12.56 -45.71 -19.33
C THR A 41 13.63 -44.95 -18.51
N THR A 42 13.93 -45.52 -17.35
CA THR A 42 15.08 -45.29 -16.47
C THR A 42 16.41 -45.61 -17.17
N THR A 43 17.48 -44.82 -16.93
CA THR A 43 18.84 -45.38 -16.75
C THR A 43 19.73 -44.45 -15.93
N ALA A 44 20.59 -45.08 -15.13
CA ALA A 44 21.43 -44.61 -14.05
C ALA A 44 22.61 -43.71 -14.43
N ALA A 45 23.11 -42.99 -13.43
CA ALA A 45 24.34 -42.21 -13.41
C ALA A 45 25.64 -43.04 -13.62
N PRO A 46 26.76 -42.36 -13.91
CA PRO A 46 27.89 -42.51 -13.00
C PRO A 46 28.49 -41.17 -12.53
N ALA A 47 29.07 -41.26 -11.33
CA ALA A 47 29.80 -40.23 -10.65
C ALA A 47 31.17 -39.91 -11.34
N GLY A 48 31.54 -38.63 -11.30
CA GLY A 48 32.87 -38.18 -11.64
C GLY A 48 33.13 -36.80 -11.04
N ASN A 49 33.99 -36.77 -10.03
CA ASN A 49 34.60 -35.57 -9.47
C ASN A 49 35.36 -34.80 -10.55
N ASP A 50 35.19 -33.50 -10.58
CA ASP A 50 36.33 -32.58 -10.73
C ASP A 50 35.92 -31.15 -10.31
N ALA A 51 36.78 -30.55 -9.50
CA ALA A 51 36.68 -29.19 -9.04
C ALA A 51 36.82 -28.22 -10.22
N ALA A 52 35.82 -27.42 -10.50
CA ALA A 52 35.93 -26.30 -11.42
C ALA A 52 35.76 -24.98 -10.65
N ALA A 53 36.67 -24.08 -10.97
CA ALA A 53 36.83 -22.74 -10.45
C ALA A 53 35.53 -21.94 -10.46
N ALA A 54 35.32 -21.13 -9.42
CA ALA A 54 34.30 -20.11 -9.39
C ALA A 54 34.51 -19.13 -10.56
N ASP A 55 33.68 -19.27 -11.57
CA ASP A 55 33.56 -18.29 -12.63
C ASP A 55 32.63 -17.19 -12.09
N THR A 56 33.22 -16.08 -11.68
CA THR A 56 32.48 -14.86 -11.39
C THR A 56 31.99 -14.30 -12.72
N THR A 57 30.85 -14.79 -13.19
CA THR A 57 30.13 -14.16 -14.29
C THR A 57 29.65 -12.79 -13.77
N ALA A 58 30.32 -11.75 -14.25
CA ALA A 58 29.81 -10.38 -14.10
C ALA A 58 28.35 -10.34 -14.60
N ALA A 59 27.47 -9.70 -13.83
CA ALA A 59 26.11 -9.46 -14.25
C ALA A 59 26.11 -8.84 -15.67
N PRO A 60 25.18 -9.23 -16.56
CA PRO A 60 25.10 -8.63 -17.87
C PRO A 60 24.94 -7.12 -17.72
N ALA A 61 25.75 -6.36 -18.46
CA ALA A 61 25.58 -4.91 -18.52
C ALA A 61 24.16 -4.63 -19.04
N ALA A 62 23.45 -3.72 -18.38
CA ALA A 62 22.15 -3.26 -18.85
C ALA A 62 22.27 -2.83 -20.32
N ALA A 63 21.30 -3.21 -21.14
CA ALA A 63 21.22 -2.72 -22.51
C ALA A 63 21.20 -1.19 -22.48
N ALA A 64 21.85 -0.55 -23.47
CA ALA A 64 21.79 0.89 -23.62
C ALA A 64 20.34 1.31 -23.90
N ASP A 65 19.93 2.46 -23.34
CA ASP A 65 18.60 3.03 -23.61
C ASP A 65 18.49 3.39 -25.10
N GLU A 66 17.37 3.03 -25.71
CA GLU A 66 17.05 3.34 -27.11
C GLU A 66 15.94 4.40 -27.21
N GLY A 67 15.14 4.57 -26.14
CA GLY A 67 14.05 5.54 -26.05
C GLY A 67 14.52 6.95 -25.80
N GLN A 68 13.75 7.93 -26.31
CA GLN A 68 13.97 9.37 -26.06
C GLN A 68 12.97 9.94 -25.04
N VAL A 69 11.98 9.15 -24.65
CA VAL A 69 10.96 9.50 -23.66
C VAL A 69 10.89 8.40 -22.61
N PHE A 70 11.09 8.78 -21.36
CA PHE A 70 10.95 7.91 -20.20
C PHE A 70 9.55 8.09 -19.60
N ASN A 71 8.66 7.12 -19.85
CA ASN A 71 7.26 7.18 -19.43
C ASN A 71 7.06 6.49 -18.08
N ILE A 72 6.56 7.24 -17.09
CA ILE A 72 6.27 6.76 -15.73
C ILE A 72 4.78 6.85 -15.44
N TYR A 73 4.20 5.74 -14.93
CA TYR A 73 2.80 5.68 -14.50
C TYR A 73 2.70 5.70 -12.97
N ALA A 74 1.84 6.55 -12.43
CA ALA A 74 1.60 6.70 -11.00
C ALA A 74 0.12 6.99 -10.70
N TRP A 75 -0.29 6.78 -9.45
CA TRP A 75 -1.67 7.10 -9.03
C TRP A 75 -1.80 8.45 -8.33
N ASN A 76 -0.69 9.06 -7.94
CA ASN A 76 -0.64 10.39 -7.31
C ASN A 76 0.68 11.11 -7.62
N GLU A 77 0.84 12.32 -7.12
CA GLU A 77 2.01 13.18 -7.36
C GLU A 77 3.16 12.94 -6.35
N GLU A 78 3.03 12.05 -5.36
CA GLU A 78 4.00 11.91 -4.27
C GLU A 78 5.40 11.58 -4.80
N PHE A 79 5.54 10.44 -5.47
CA PHE A 79 6.85 10.01 -5.99
C PHE A 79 7.39 10.95 -7.07
N LYS A 80 6.51 11.53 -7.90
CA LYS A 80 6.92 12.58 -8.86
C LYS A 80 7.56 13.74 -8.14
N GLY A 81 6.96 14.22 -7.04
CA GLY A 81 7.53 15.31 -6.24
C GLY A 81 8.90 14.98 -5.68
N PHE A 82 9.11 13.74 -5.20
CA PHE A 82 10.43 13.29 -4.75
C PHE A 82 11.42 13.14 -5.87
N PHE A 83 11.00 12.60 -7.00
CA PHE A 83 11.81 12.47 -8.21
C PHE A 83 12.30 13.84 -8.69
N GLU A 84 11.41 14.81 -8.82
CA GLU A 84 11.75 16.17 -9.30
C GLU A 84 12.73 16.89 -8.36
N LYS A 85 12.66 16.61 -7.04
CA LYS A 85 13.54 17.26 -6.04
C LYS A 85 14.89 16.55 -5.88
N TYR A 86 14.92 15.21 -5.96
CA TYR A 86 16.06 14.44 -5.46
C TYR A 86 16.69 13.49 -6.47
N MET A 87 16.09 13.30 -7.68
CA MET A 87 16.67 12.40 -8.67
C MET A 87 17.99 12.93 -9.23
N PRO A 88 19.14 12.26 -9.03
CA PRO A 88 20.42 12.73 -9.56
C PRO A 88 20.43 12.77 -11.09
N GLY A 89 20.78 13.92 -11.66
CA GLY A 89 20.83 14.15 -13.10
C GLY A 89 19.51 14.58 -13.74
N TYR A 90 18.46 14.80 -12.93
CA TYR A 90 17.22 15.38 -13.44
C TYR A 90 17.32 16.89 -13.61
N ASP A 91 16.97 17.38 -14.80
CA ASP A 91 16.82 18.80 -15.12
C ASP A 91 15.33 19.17 -15.08
N ALA A 92 14.92 19.86 -14.01
CA ALA A 92 13.53 20.27 -13.83
C ALA A 92 13.05 21.31 -14.84
N ALA A 93 13.95 22.14 -15.39
CA ALA A 93 13.59 23.14 -16.37
C ALA A 93 13.34 22.54 -17.77
N ALA A 94 14.14 21.55 -18.14
CA ALA A 94 14.00 20.79 -19.38
C ALA A 94 13.05 19.60 -19.26
N GLN A 95 12.70 19.17 -18.03
CA GLN A 95 11.98 17.94 -17.72
C GLN A 95 12.67 16.70 -18.33
N THR A 96 13.99 16.61 -18.17
CA THR A 96 14.80 15.51 -18.70
C THR A 96 15.65 14.86 -17.61
N LEU A 97 15.86 13.56 -17.73
CA LEU A 97 16.85 12.80 -16.95
C LEU A 97 17.99 12.38 -17.89
N ASP A 98 19.19 12.93 -17.67
CA ASP A 98 20.36 12.71 -18.55
C ASP A 98 20.09 12.97 -20.05
N GLY A 99 19.17 13.87 -20.34
CA GLY A 99 18.80 14.25 -21.72
C GLY A 99 17.59 13.48 -22.27
N ILE A 100 17.11 12.43 -21.59
CA ILE A 100 15.88 11.72 -21.96
C ILE A 100 14.69 12.46 -21.37
N ALA A 101 13.66 12.75 -22.17
CA ALA A 101 12.46 13.45 -21.72
C ALA A 101 11.68 12.59 -20.71
N VAL A 102 11.30 13.16 -19.56
CA VAL A 102 10.50 12.43 -18.54
C VAL A 102 9.03 12.79 -18.66
N LYS A 103 8.18 11.78 -18.82
CA LYS A 103 6.73 11.96 -18.95
C LYS A 103 5.99 11.17 -17.89
N TRP A 104 5.14 11.86 -17.15
CA TRP A 104 4.30 11.28 -16.11
C TRP A 104 2.87 11.08 -16.61
N THR A 105 2.31 9.89 -16.35
CA THR A 105 0.89 9.61 -16.52
C THR A 105 0.31 9.30 -15.15
N ILE A 106 -0.49 10.23 -14.62
CA ILE A 106 -1.07 10.12 -13.28
C ILE A 106 -2.58 9.91 -13.40
N ASN A 107 -3.06 8.83 -12.80
CA ASN A 107 -4.47 8.49 -12.71
C ASN A 107 -4.80 8.14 -11.26
N PRO A 108 -5.90 8.64 -10.66
CA PRO A 108 -6.25 8.29 -9.29
C PRO A 108 -6.53 6.80 -9.14
N SER A 109 -6.21 6.23 -7.97
CA SER A 109 -6.44 4.82 -7.67
C SER A 109 -7.89 4.50 -7.27
N ASP A 110 -8.72 5.52 -7.03
CA ASP A 110 -10.11 5.35 -6.61
C ASP A 110 -10.88 4.43 -7.56
N ASN A 111 -11.57 3.44 -7.00
CA ASN A 111 -12.35 2.45 -7.73
C ASN A 111 -11.54 1.67 -8.80
N GLY A 112 -10.23 1.55 -8.64
CA GLY A 112 -9.35 0.81 -9.56
C GLY A 112 -9.04 1.53 -10.88
N VAL A 113 -9.32 2.83 -11.00
CA VAL A 113 -9.12 3.60 -12.26
C VAL A 113 -7.65 3.58 -12.70
N TYR A 114 -6.71 3.71 -11.75
CA TYR A 114 -5.28 3.63 -12.04
C TYR A 114 -4.91 2.28 -12.65
N GLN A 115 -5.32 1.19 -12.00
CA GLN A 115 -5.00 -0.17 -12.44
C GLN A 115 -5.61 -0.46 -13.81
N ASP A 116 -6.85 -0.05 -14.06
CA ASP A 116 -7.51 -0.24 -15.36
C ASP A 116 -6.78 0.49 -16.50
N LYS A 117 -6.29 1.71 -16.25
CA LYS A 117 -5.52 2.49 -17.22
C LYS A 117 -4.13 1.93 -17.45
N LEU A 118 -3.46 1.52 -16.36
CA LEU A 118 -2.15 0.89 -16.42
C LEU A 118 -2.21 -0.45 -17.17
N ASP A 119 -3.20 -1.30 -16.89
CA ASP A 119 -3.39 -2.57 -17.57
C ASP A 119 -3.52 -2.40 -19.08
N GLN A 120 -4.34 -1.42 -19.53
CA GLN A 120 -4.50 -1.11 -20.94
C GLN A 120 -3.17 -0.66 -21.58
N ALA A 121 -2.41 0.18 -20.89
CA ALA A 121 -1.11 0.66 -21.37
C ALA A 121 -0.07 -0.47 -21.44
N LEU A 122 0.02 -1.31 -20.41
CA LEU A 122 0.93 -2.46 -20.39
C LEU A 122 0.60 -3.50 -21.45
N GLN A 123 -0.69 -3.76 -21.70
CA GLN A 123 -1.12 -4.66 -22.79
C GLN A 123 -0.73 -4.12 -24.18
N ALA A 124 -0.78 -2.80 -24.36
CA ALA A 124 -0.37 -2.16 -25.61
C ALA A 124 1.14 -2.09 -25.80
N ASN A 125 1.94 -2.27 -24.74
CA ASN A 125 3.40 -2.03 -24.72
C ASN A 125 4.16 -2.80 -25.79
N ALA A 126 3.77 -4.05 -26.07
CA ALA A 126 4.43 -4.90 -27.07
C ALA A 126 4.37 -4.35 -28.51
N THR A 127 3.39 -3.49 -28.81
CA THR A 127 3.15 -2.91 -30.15
C THR A 127 3.26 -1.40 -30.17
N ALA A 128 3.50 -0.76 -29.02
CA ALA A 128 3.67 0.68 -28.91
C ALA A 128 4.95 1.15 -29.65
N ALA A 129 4.92 2.36 -30.18
CA ALA A 129 6.14 3.01 -30.65
C ALA A 129 7.12 3.23 -29.47
N ALA A 130 8.42 3.33 -29.75
CA ALA A 130 9.47 3.43 -28.72
C ALA A 130 9.12 4.49 -27.64
N ASP A 131 8.87 5.73 -28.04
CA ASP A 131 8.59 6.85 -27.11
C ASP A 131 7.19 6.80 -26.45
N ASP A 132 6.34 5.84 -26.81
CA ASP A 132 4.98 5.66 -26.24
C ASP A 132 4.90 4.46 -25.28
N LYS A 133 5.98 3.70 -25.12
CA LYS A 133 6.04 2.56 -24.20
C LYS A 133 5.98 3.00 -22.74
N VAL A 134 5.30 2.23 -21.90
CA VAL A 134 5.47 2.32 -20.45
C VAL A 134 6.84 1.77 -20.10
N ASP A 135 7.65 2.54 -19.41
CA ASP A 135 8.98 2.11 -18.96
C ASP A 135 8.97 1.68 -17.51
N MET A 136 8.43 2.53 -16.66
CA MET A 136 8.31 2.29 -15.23
C MET A 136 6.89 2.61 -14.76
N PHE A 137 6.40 1.85 -13.81
CA PHE A 137 5.15 2.15 -13.17
C PHE A 137 5.23 1.88 -11.66
N LEU A 138 4.38 2.54 -10.93
CA LEU A 138 4.30 2.39 -9.48
C LEU A 138 3.17 1.44 -9.11
N ALA A 139 3.40 0.62 -8.08
CA ALA A 139 2.38 -0.22 -7.47
C ALA A 139 2.38 -0.04 -5.95
N GLU A 140 1.20 -0.06 -5.38
CA GLU A 140 0.98 0.03 -3.94
C GLU A 140 0.82 -1.38 -3.34
N ALA A 141 1.07 -1.54 -2.05
CA ALA A 141 1.07 -2.83 -1.35
C ALA A 141 -0.19 -3.67 -1.60
N ASP A 142 -1.35 -3.05 -1.63
CA ASP A 142 -2.63 -3.77 -1.73
C ASP A 142 -2.85 -4.45 -3.09
N TYR A 143 -2.12 -4.04 -4.14
CA TYR A 143 -2.27 -4.61 -5.48
C TYR A 143 -0.95 -4.95 -6.20
N ILE A 144 0.20 -4.86 -5.51
CA ILE A 144 1.50 -5.17 -6.13
C ILE A 144 1.55 -6.59 -6.70
N LEU A 145 0.94 -7.57 -6.01
CA LEU A 145 0.95 -8.98 -6.44
C LEU A 145 0.27 -9.20 -7.79
N LYS A 146 -0.69 -8.36 -8.18
CA LYS A 146 -1.28 -8.37 -9.51
C LYS A 146 -0.23 -8.18 -10.61
N TYR A 147 0.81 -7.41 -10.34
CA TYR A 147 1.84 -7.07 -11.31
C TYR A 147 3.10 -7.91 -11.18
N THR A 148 3.49 -8.33 -9.98
CA THR A 148 4.68 -9.18 -9.79
C THR A 148 4.53 -10.54 -10.43
N ASP A 149 3.34 -11.15 -10.41
CA ASP A 149 3.07 -12.44 -11.04
C ASP A 149 2.64 -12.31 -12.52
N SER A 150 2.69 -11.11 -13.10
CA SER A 150 2.30 -10.88 -14.49
C SER A 150 3.49 -10.89 -15.45
N ASP A 151 3.22 -11.23 -16.72
CA ASP A 151 4.20 -11.13 -17.81
C ASP A 151 4.49 -9.68 -18.23
N TYR A 152 3.75 -8.71 -17.71
CA TYR A 152 3.91 -7.29 -18.01
C TYR A 152 5.04 -6.62 -17.20
N THR A 153 5.64 -7.34 -16.24
CA THR A 153 6.69 -6.82 -15.36
C THR A 153 7.98 -7.60 -15.52
N LEU A 154 9.07 -6.88 -15.74
CA LEU A 154 10.42 -7.48 -15.91
C LEU A 154 10.94 -8.05 -14.59
N ASP A 155 11.76 -9.10 -14.70
CA ASP A 155 12.76 -9.43 -13.69
C ASP A 155 13.82 -8.33 -13.71
N ILE A 156 13.95 -7.55 -12.62
CA ILE A 156 14.82 -6.36 -12.60
C ILE A 156 16.31 -6.70 -12.66
N SER A 157 16.69 -7.97 -12.43
CA SER A 157 18.07 -8.42 -12.65
C SER A 157 18.49 -8.29 -14.13
N THR A 158 17.52 -8.35 -15.05
CA THR A 158 17.76 -8.19 -16.50
C THR A 158 18.17 -6.77 -16.90
N ILE A 159 17.85 -5.79 -16.07
CA ILE A 159 18.28 -4.39 -16.22
C ILE A 159 19.39 -4.00 -15.22
N GLY A 160 19.98 -4.98 -14.54
CA GLY A 160 21.13 -4.78 -13.64
C GLY A 160 20.77 -4.23 -12.26
N VAL A 161 19.52 -4.42 -11.82
CA VAL A 161 19.09 -4.15 -10.44
C VAL A 161 18.98 -5.47 -9.69
N ASN A 162 19.55 -5.54 -8.50
CA ASN A 162 19.49 -6.72 -7.64
C ASN A 162 19.13 -6.28 -6.23
N GLN A 163 18.61 -7.21 -5.44
CA GLN A 163 18.42 -6.97 -4.01
C GLN A 163 19.75 -6.59 -3.36
N VAL A 164 19.68 -5.60 -2.46
CA VAL A 164 20.81 -5.20 -1.62
C VAL A 164 20.49 -5.46 -0.14
N ASP A 165 21.54 -5.71 0.66
CA ASP A 165 21.38 -6.08 2.09
C ASP A 165 20.73 -4.97 2.93
N THR A 166 20.74 -3.75 2.42
CA THR A 166 20.12 -2.59 3.09
C THR A 166 18.61 -2.56 2.99
N GLU A 167 18.00 -3.32 2.07
CA GLU A 167 16.53 -3.38 1.94
C GLU A 167 15.88 -4.22 3.04
N TYR A 168 14.66 -3.84 3.44
CA TYR A 168 13.84 -4.63 4.36
C TYR A 168 13.23 -5.83 3.65
N GLN A 169 13.33 -7.01 4.28
CA GLN A 169 12.95 -8.27 3.65
C GLN A 169 11.49 -8.32 3.19
N TYR A 170 10.55 -7.72 3.93
CA TYR A 170 9.14 -7.75 3.52
C TYR A 170 8.90 -7.00 2.21
N THR A 171 9.64 -5.91 1.94
CA THR A 171 9.51 -5.15 0.70
C THR A 171 10.02 -5.95 -0.51
N VAL A 172 11.08 -6.73 -0.32
CA VAL A 172 11.60 -7.66 -1.32
C VAL A 172 10.63 -8.82 -1.55
N SER A 173 10.06 -9.37 -0.47
CA SER A 173 9.07 -10.45 -0.56
C SER A 173 7.82 -10.01 -1.33
N ALA A 174 7.34 -8.78 -1.08
CA ALA A 174 6.19 -8.21 -1.78
C ALA A 174 6.47 -7.97 -3.29
N ALA A 175 7.71 -7.67 -3.65
CA ALA A 175 8.14 -7.45 -5.03
C ALA A 175 8.58 -8.72 -5.77
N SER A 176 8.52 -9.89 -5.13
CA SER A 176 8.93 -11.17 -5.72
C SER A 176 7.74 -11.91 -6.34
N ASP A 177 7.95 -12.50 -7.52
CA ASP A 177 6.98 -13.39 -8.13
C ASP A 177 6.96 -14.78 -7.46
N ALA A 178 6.02 -15.64 -7.84
CA ALA A 178 5.89 -17.00 -7.33
C ALA A 178 7.14 -17.89 -7.58
N ASN A 179 8.03 -17.50 -8.48
CA ASN A 179 9.30 -18.19 -8.78
C ASN A 179 10.50 -17.58 -8.03
N GLY A 180 10.27 -16.57 -7.20
CA GLY A 180 11.30 -15.86 -6.44
C GLY A 180 12.10 -14.84 -7.25
N LYS A 181 11.63 -14.44 -8.45
CA LYS A 181 12.23 -13.37 -9.22
C LYS A 181 11.76 -12.02 -8.71
N ILE A 182 12.69 -11.11 -8.51
CA ILE A 182 12.39 -9.76 -8.04
C ILE A 182 11.92 -8.89 -9.21
N LYS A 183 10.75 -8.30 -9.10
CA LYS A 183 10.07 -7.53 -10.16
C LYS A 183 10.12 -6.02 -9.94
N GLY A 184 10.54 -5.58 -8.77
CA GLY A 184 10.62 -4.17 -8.44
C GLY A 184 11.33 -3.91 -7.12
N VAL A 185 11.48 -2.65 -6.78
CA VAL A 185 12.04 -2.19 -5.51
C VAL A 185 11.14 -1.11 -4.91
N SER A 186 11.07 -1.03 -3.58
CA SER A 186 10.35 0.04 -2.89
C SER A 186 11.30 1.15 -2.46
N PHE A 187 10.89 2.40 -2.60
CA PHE A 187 11.63 3.51 -1.99
C PHE A 187 11.26 3.72 -0.51
N GLN A 188 10.13 3.17 -0.08
CA GLN A 188 9.60 3.27 1.29
C GLN A 188 9.57 1.90 1.97
N CYS A 189 9.75 1.92 3.29
CA CYS A 189 9.29 0.89 4.20
C CYS A 189 8.19 1.50 5.08
N CYS A 190 7.06 0.83 5.27
CA CYS A 190 5.87 1.43 5.89
C CYS A 190 5.40 0.71 7.16
N PRO A 191 6.28 0.47 8.17
CA PRO A 191 5.81 0.04 9.48
C PRO A 191 4.81 1.07 10.00
N SER A 192 3.69 0.61 10.55
CA SER A 192 2.62 1.49 10.99
C SER A 192 2.51 1.48 12.50
N ALA A 193 2.56 2.66 13.11
CA ALA A 193 2.55 2.87 14.55
C ALA A 193 1.14 3.23 15.04
N LEU A 194 0.91 3.02 16.33
CA LEU A 194 -0.15 3.67 17.06
C LEU A 194 0.28 5.12 17.33
N ILE A 195 -0.50 6.06 16.83
CA ILE A 195 -0.33 7.50 16.99
C ILE A 195 -1.31 7.97 18.05
N TYR A 196 -0.87 8.68 19.07
CA TYR A 196 -1.76 9.10 20.14
C TYR A 196 -1.60 10.57 20.54
N ARG A 197 -2.69 11.16 21.05
CA ARG A 197 -2.72 12.49 21.67
C ARG A 197 -2.14 12.41 23.07
N ARG A 198 -1.01 13.08 23.32
CA ARG A 198 -0.33 13.12 24.64
C ARG A 198 -1.23 13.63 25.73
N SER A 199 -1.90 14.75 25.50
CA SER A 199 -2.82 15.35 26.47
C SER A 199 -3.96 14.42 26.88
N ILE A 200 -4.56 13.70 25.90
CA ILE A 200 -5.66 12.75 26.16
C ILE A 200 -5.11 11.49 26.84
N ALA A 201 -3.96 10.97 26.39
CA ALA A 201 -3.32 9.81 27.03
C ALA A 201 -3.00 10.08 28.50
N LYS A 202 -2.53 11.29 28.83
CA LYS A 202 -2.27 11.70 30.20
C LYS A 202 -3.52 11.64 31.09
N GLU A 203 -4.69 12.06 30.58
CA GLU A 203 -5.95 11.96 31.30
C GLU A 203 -6.47 10.53 31.42
N VAL A 204 -6.37 9.74 30.35
CA VAL A 204 -6.92 8.37 30.28
C VAL A 204 -5.99 7.36 30.95
N LEU A 205 -4.70 7.43 30.71
CA LEU A 205 -3.71 6.44 31.15
C LEU A 205 -2.86 6.91 32.33
N GLY A 206 -2.89 8.22 32.65
CA GLY A 206 -2.07 8.82 33.70
C GLY A 206 -0.66 9.19 33.26
N THR A 207 -0.33 9.00 31.99
CA THR A 207 0.99 9.26 31.41
C THR A 207 0.88 9.74 29.97
N GLU A 208 1.88 10.50 29.53
CA GLU A 208 2.06 10.92 28.13
C GLU A 208 3.37 10.37 27.53
N ASP A 209 4.16 9.66 28.36
CA ASP A 209 5.43 9.07 27.95
C ASP A 209 5.22 7.87 27.01
N PRO A 210 5.92 7.82 25.85
CA PRO A 210 5.69 6.78 24.86
C PRO A 210 5.93 5.34 25.35
N ASP A 211 6.93 5.11 26.20
CA ASP A 211 7.23 3.76 26.70
C ASP A 211 6.18 3.31 27.73
N GLU A 212 5.72 4.22 28.58
CA GLU A 212 4.67 3.95 29.57
C GLU A 212 3.30 3.78 28.89
N VAL A 213 3.00 4.56 27.83
CA VAL A 213 1.80 4.39 27.00
C VAL A 213 1.86 3.05 26.28
N GLN A 214 3.00 2.69 25.67
CA GLN A 214 3.19 1.37 25.06
C GLN A 214 2.91 0.23 26.04
N ALA A 215 3.43 0.30 27.25
CA ALA A 215 3.22 -0.73 28.26
C ALA A 215 1.73 -0.90 28.67
N GLN A 216 0.91 0.13 28.49
CA GLN A 216 -0.53 0.09 28.73
C GLN A 216 -1.38 -0.24 27.51
N LEU A 217 -0.80 -0.24 26.28
CA LEU A 217 -1.51 -0.50 25.03
C LEU A 217 -0.89 -1.63 24.19
N ASP A 218 -0.07 -2.49 24.80
CA ASP A 218 0.72 -3.54 24.15
C ASP A 218 -0.08 -4.81 23.80
N SER A 219 -1.38 -4.81 24.06
CA SER A 219 -2.28 -5.92 23.70
C SER A 219 -3.71 -5.41 23.47
N TRP A 220 -4.51 -6.19 22.74
CA TRP A 220 -5.91 -5.84 22.49
C TRP A 220 -6.73 -5.73 23.78
N ASP A 221 -6.52 -6.62 24.76
CA ASP A 221 -7.20 -6.56 26.07
C ASP A 221 -6.94 -5.23 26.78
N LYS A 222 -5.68 -4.75 26.76
CA LYS A 222 -5.30 -3.47 27.36
C LYS A 222 -5.84 -2.29 26.54
N PHE A 223 -5.82 -2.39 25.22
CA PHE A 223 -6.35 -1.38 24.32
C PHE A 223 -7.87 -1.19 24.53
N ASP A 224 -8.61 -2.30 24.64
CA ASP A 224 -10.05 -2.30 24.90
C ASP A 224 -10.38 -1.75 26.31
N ALA A 225 -9.55 -2.08 27.32
CA ALA A 225 -9.70 -1.52 28.66
C ALA A 225 -9.44 -0.01 28.69
N ALA A 226 -8.48 0.48 27.89
CA ALA A 226 -8.22 1.91 27.73
C ALA A 226 -9.39 2.60 27.00
N ALA A 227 -10.02 1.94 26.00
CA ALA A 227 -11.18 2.47 25.31
C ALA A 227 -12.36 2.73 26.25
N ALA A 228 -12.63 1.83 27.20
CA ALA A 228 -13.66 2.03 28.22
C ALA A 228 -13.34 3.24 29.12
N LYS A 229 -12.09 3.39 29.59
CA LYS A 229 -11.67 4.55 30.38
C LYS A 229 -11.77 5.86 29.60
N ALA A 230 -11.36 5.86 28.32
CA ALA A 230 -11.46 7.03 27.46
C ALA A 230 -12.94 7.49 27.35
N LYS A 231 -13.85 6.55 27.13
CA LYS A 231 -15.29 6.81 27.08
C LYS A 231 -15.84 7.42 28.35
N ASP A 232 -15.45 6.90 29.53
CA ASP A 232 -15.90 7.42 30.83
C ASP A 232 -15.46 8.88 31.05
N LEU A 233 -14.35 9.30 30.42
CA LEU A 233 -13.82 10.67 30.45
C LEU A 233 -14.35 11.55 29.29
N GLY A 234 -15.19 11.01 28.41
CA GLY A 234 -15.78 11.73 27.28
C GLY A 234 -14.91 11.79 26.02
N TYR A 235 -13.96 10.86 25.90
CA TYR A 235 -13.10 10.68 24.73
C TYR A 235 -13.49 9.45 23.91
N TYR A 236 -13.07 9.44 22.65
CA TYR A 236 -13.08 8.25 21.79
C TYR A 236 -11.72 7.59 21.83
N MET A 237 -11.67 6.26 21.74
CA MET A 237 -10.42 5.54 21.58
C MET A 237 -9.87 5.70 20.16
N THR A 238 -10.74 5.55 19.15
CA THR A 238 -10.42 5.74 17.74
C THR A 238 -11.43 6.66 17.04
N ALA A 239 -11.07 7.21 15.89
CA ALA A 239 -11.92 8.16 15.15
C ALA A 239 -12.71 7.51 14.00
N SER A 240 -12.44 6.24 13.72
CA SER A 240 -13.09 5.47 12.66
C SER A 240 -13.31 4.03 13.11
N PHE A 241 -14.44 3.45 12.72
CA PHE A 241 -14.68 2.01 12.93
C PHE A 241 -13.60 1.15 12.22
N ALA A 242 -13.01 1.67 11.15
CA ALA A 242 -11.99 1.00 10.37
C ALA A 242 -10.54 1.27 10.85
N GLU A 243 -10.34 2.05 11.90
CA GLU A 243 -9.01 2.48 12.35
C GLU A 243 -8.05 1.31 12.64
N THR A 244 -8.57 0.24 13.21
CA THR A 244 -7.78 -0.96 13.55
C THR A 244 -7.74 -2.01 12.45
N TYR A 245 -8.47 -1.80 11.34
CA TYR A 245 -8.62 -2.81 10.28
C TYR A 245 -7.28 -3.35 9.76
N ARG A 246 -6.35 -2.45 9.43
CA ARG A 246 -5.04 -2.83 8.88
C ARG A 246 -4.22 -3.68 9.86
N VAL A 247 -4.38 -3.47 11.16
CA VAL A 247 -3.68 -4.29 12.15
C VAL A 247 -4.16 -5.73 12.06
N PHE A 248 -5.47 -5.96 11.96
CA PHE A 248 -6.04 -7.30 11.84
C PHE A 248 -5.78 -7.93 10.47
N SER A 249 -5.94 -7.17 9.37
CA SER A 249 -5.79 -7.72 8.02
C SER A 249 -4.34 -8.11 7.70
N ASN A 250 -3.34 -7.34 8.15
CA ASN A 250 -1.94 -7.71 7.96
C ASN A 250 -1.51 -8.93 8.80
N ASN A 251 -2.20 -9.19 9.90
CA ASN A 251 -1.94 -10.32 10.77
C ASN A 251 -2.94 -11.47 10.58
N ALA A 252 -3.63 -11.51 9.43
CA ALA A 252 -4.51 -12.60 9.09
C ALA A 252 -3.74 -13.92 9.01
N ASP A 253 -4.27 -14.94 9.65
CA ASP A 253 -3.69 -16.29 9.77
C ASP A 253 -3.93 -17.16 8.53
N SER A 254 -4.74 -16.69 7.58
CA SER A 254 -5.03 -17.32 6.29
C SER A 254 -5.28 -16.27 5.20
N ALA A 255 -5.05 -16.69 3.95
CA ALA A 255 -5.42 -15.87 2.80
C ALA A 255 -6.95 -15.78 2.66
N TRP A 256 -7.44 -14.67 2.09
CA TRP A 256 -8.85 -14.50 1.75
C TRP A 256 -9.35 -15.52 0.72
N VAL A 257 -8.52 -15.84 -0.26
CA VAL A 257 -8.87 -16.75 -1.36
C VAL A 257 -7.82 -17.85 -1.45
N THR A 258 -8.26 -19.09 -1.35
CA THR A 258 -7.42 -20.28 -1.51
C THR A 258 -8.10 -21.26 -2.45
N GLY A 259 -7.41 -21.67 -3.53
CA GLY A 259 -7.96 -22.62 -4.51
C GLY A 259 -9.21 -22.11 -5.24
N GLY A 260 -9.42 -20.79 -5.29
CA GLY A 260 -10.60 -20.18 -5.88
C GLY A 260 -11.82 -20.06 -4.94
N GLU A 261 -11.68 -20.46 -3.69
CA GLU A 261 -12.72 -20.34 -2.66
C GLU A 261 -12.39 -19.16 -1.73
N LEU A 262 -13.36 -18.26 -1.51
CA LEU A 262 -13.27 -17.20 -0.53
C LEU A 262 -13.63 -17.70 0.85
N THR A 263 -12.74 -17.50 1.79
CA THR A 263 -12.97 -17.77 3.21
C THR A 263 -12.54 -16.55 4.02
N MET A 264 -13.44 -16.01 4.84
CA MET A 264 -13.12 -14.88 5.69
C MET A 264 -12.11 -15.31 6.77
N PRO A 265 -10.91 -14.69 6.82
CA PRO A 265 -9.92 -15.02 7.83
C PRO A 265 -10.46 -14.78 9.26
N PRO A 266 -10.12 -15.63 10.25
CA PRO A 266 -10.52 -15.43 11.64
C PRO A 266 -10.18 -14.05 12.20
N ALA A 267 -9.01 -13.50 11.86
CA ALA A 267 -8.61 -12.16 12.28
C ALA A 267 -9.58 -11.07 11.77
N ILE A 268 -10.13 -11.22 10.57
CA ILE A 268 -11.11 -10.28 10.02
C ILE A 268 -12.44 -10.36 10.78
N ASN A 269 -12.88 -11.58 11.17
CA ASN A 269 -14.05 -11.71 12.02
C ASN A 269 -13.84 -11.07 13.40
N GLN A 270 -12.65 -11.18 13.98
CA GLN A 270 -12.28 -10.51 15.23
C GLN A 270 -12.36 -8.98 15.09
N TRP A 271 -11.88 -8.43 13.97
CA TRP A 271 -12.03 -7.01 13.70
C TRP A 271 -13.50 -6.59 13.58
N ILE A 272 -14.33 -7.35 12.85
CA ILE A 272 -15.77 -7.05 12.73
C ILE A 272 -16.42 -6.99 14.13
N ASP A 273 -16.10 -7.93 15.00
CA ASP A 273 -16.66 -8.00 16.35
C ASP A 273 -16.10 -6.87 17.24
N GLN A 274 -14.82 -6.48 17.09
CA GLN A 274 -14.23 -5.33 17.80
C GLN A 274 -14.90 -4.01 17.35
N ALA A 275 -15.03 -3.80 16.04
CA ALA A 275 -15.65 -2.58 15.50
C ALA A 275 -17.13 -2.45 15.95
N ASP A 276 -17.87 -3.56 15.92
CA ASP A 276 -19.25 -3.61 16.44
C ASP A 276 -19.33 -3.25 17.93
N ASN A 277 -18.44 -3.85 18.74
CA ASN A 277 -18.33 -3.54 20.16
C ASN A 277 -17.99 -2.06 20.41
N TYR A 278 -17.04 -1.51 19.64
CA TYR A 278 -16.59 -0.13 19.77
C TYR A 278 -17.71 0.87 19.43
N LEU A 279 -18.46 0.60 18.35
CA LEU A 279 -19.61 1.43 17.96
C LEU A 279 -20.73 1.36 18.99
N LYS A 280 -21.09 0.18 19.45
CA LYS A 280 -22.16 -0.01 20.46
C LYS A 280 -21.85 0.66 21.80
N ASN A 281 -20.57 0.70 22.19
CA ASN A 281 -20.16 1.34 23.44
C ASN A 281 -19.75 2.82 23.25
N GLY A 282 -19.72 3.31 22.01
CA GLY A 282 -19.31 4.67 21.68
C GLY A 282 -17.83 4.94 21.93
N TYR A 283 -16.96 3.94 21.70
CA TYR A 283 -15.52 4.05 21.77
C TYR A 283 -14.90 4.59 20.47
N THR A 284 -15.67 4.58 19.38
CA THR A 284 -15.29 5.09 18.06
C THR A 284 -16.45 5.82 17.39
N LEU A 285 -16.14 6.53 16.29
CA LEU A 285 -17.14 7.13 15.40
C LEU A 285 -17.52 6.14 14.28
N THR A 286 -18.71 6.37 13.69
CA THR A 286 -19.19 5.60 12.53
C THR A 286 -18.55 6.06 11.21
N SER A 287 -17.56 6.94 11.27
CA SER A 287 -16.82 7.46 10.12
C SER A 287 -15.96 6.38 9.47
N GLY A 288 -15.87 6.37 8.14
CA GLY A 288 -14.87 5.59 7.41
C GLY A 288 -13.46 6.16 7.61
N ILE A 289 -12.43 5.39 7.18
CA ILE A 289 -11.03 5.75 7.39
C ILE A 289 -10.61 7.07 6.71
N TRP A 290 -11.27 7.45 5.63
CA TRP A 290 -11.05 8.70 4.88
C TRP A 290 -12.10 9.78 5.15
N GLY A 291 -12.99 9.57 6.12
CA GLY A 291 -14.12 10.46 6.39
C GLY A 291 -13.71 11.79 7.00
N ASP A 292 -14.44 12.86 6.64
CA ASP A 292 -14.23 14.22 7.16
C ASP A 292 -14.41 14.28 8.68
N GLU A 293 -15.34 13.50 9.22
CA GLU A 293 -15.62 13.42 10.66
C GLU A 293 -14.44 12.86 11.45
N LYS A 294 -13.78 11.81 10.92
CA LYS A 294 -12.52 11.28 11.45
C LYS A 294 -11.42 12.34 11.38
N ASN A 295 -11.27 12.99 10.23
CA ASN A 295 -10.22 13.99 10.02
C ASN A 295 -10.39 15.20 10.95
N ALA A 296 -11.62 15.59 11.27
CA ALA A 296 -11.92 16.65 12.22
C ALA A 296 -11.44 16.33 13.66
N GLN A 297 -11.34 15.05 14.01
CA GLN A 297 -10.83 14.64 15.32
C GLN A 297 -9.32 14.92 15.52
N MET A 298 -8.61 15.27 14.48
CA MET A 298 -7.19 15.62 14.54
C MET A 298 -6.93 17.09 14.91
N PHE A 299 -7.93 17.96 14.89
CA PHE A 299 -7.84 19.33 15.43
C PHE A 299 -7.64 19.34 16.96
N ALA A 300 -7.21 20.46 17.49
CA ALA A 300 -6.95 20.64 18.93
C ALA A 300 -8.18 20.35 19.82
N ASP A 301 -9.38 20.62 19.35
CA ASP A 301 -10.64 20.37 20.04
C ASP A 301 -11.20 18.95 19.83
N GLY A 302 -10.53 18.13 19.01
CA GLY A 302 -10.87 16.73 18.79
C GLY A 302 -10.80 15.90 20.07
N LYS A 303 -11.62 14.86 20.13
CA LYS A 303 -11.83 14.00 21.31
C LYS A 303 -11.26 12.60 21.15
N THR A 304 -10.50 12.33 20.10
CA THR A 304 -9.96 11.00 19.83
C THR A 304 -8.54 10.87 20.34
N MET A 305 -8.30 9.77 21.06
CA MET A 305 -7.00 9.47 21.65
C MET A 305 -6.02 8.85 20.64
N CYS A 306 -6.47 7.87 19.83
CA CYS A 306 -5.58 7.04 19.02
C CYS A 306 -5.95 7.02 17.53
N PHE A 307 -4.90 6.96 16.70
CA PHE A 307 -4.93 6.72 15.27
C PHE A 307 -3.85 5.68 14.93
N PHE A 308 -3.86 5.13 13.71
CA PHE A 308 -2.83 4.21 13.25
C PHE A 308 -2.30 4.67 11.89
N GLY A 309 -0.97 4.69 11.74
CA GLY A 309 -0.37 5.12 10.49
C GLY A 309 1.14 4.99 10.44
N PRO A 310 1.72 4.84 9.24
CA PRO A 310 3.16 4.88 8.98
C PRO A 310 3.69 6.31 8.86
N ALA A 311 4.96 6.46 8.49
CA ALA A 311 5.62 7.77 8.40
C ALA A 311 4.91 8.75 7.44
N TRP A 312 4.49 8.28 6.26
CA TRP A 312 3.79 9.12 5.28
C TRP A 312 2.43 9.65 5.80
N TYR A 313 1.82 8.97 6.77
CA TYR A 313 0.51 9.34 7.33
C TYR A 313 0.53 10.74 7.97
N PHE A 314 1.64 11.13 8.59
CA PHE A 314 1.77 12.45 9.22
C PHE A 314 1.57 13.60 8.23
N ASN A 315 2.21 13.50 7.07
CA ASN A 315 2.15 14.56 6.06
C ASN A 315 0.90 14.45 5.18
N PHE A 316 0.44 13.24 4.90
CA PHE A 316 -0.67 13.01 3.98
C PHE A 316 -2.04 13.08 4.67
N CYS A 317 -2.17 12.56 5.89
CA CYS A 317 -3.47 12.43 6.58
C CYS A 317 -3.66 13.41 7.75
N MET A 318 -2.59 13.85 8.41
CA MET A 318 -2.69 14.62 9.65
C MET A 318 -2.56 16.14 9.45
N GLY A 319 -2.97 16.66 8.29
CA GLY A 319 -2.93 18.09 8.01
C GLY A 319 -3.74 18.94 9.02
N ASN A 320 -4.88 18.43 9.48
CA ASN A 320 -5.69 19.10 10.50
C ASN A 320 -4.97 19.20 11.87
N ALA A 321 -4.16 18.20 12.21
CA ALA A 321 -3.33 18.23 13.42
C ALA A 321 -2.19 19.25 13.34
N GLN A 322 -1.77 19.58 12.12
CA GLN A 322 -0.68 20.51 11.81
C GLN A 322 -1.17 21.89 11.40
N ASP A 323 -2.50 22.14 11.38
CA ASP A 323 -3.07 23.45 11.09
C ASP A 323 -2.49 24.50 12.06
N PRO A 324 -1.97 25.64 11.57
CA PRO A 324 -1.28 26.62 12.42
C PRO A 324 -2.20 27.35 13.41
N GLU A 325 -3.52 27.35 13.19
CA GLU A 325 -4.49 28.05 14.04
C GLU A 325 -5.29 27.08 14.92
N LYS A 326 -5.62 25.90 14.41
CA LYS A 326 -6.53 24.94 15.03
C LYS A 326 -5.89 23.59 15.36
N GLY A 327 -4.70 23.36 14.86
CA GLY A 327 -3.96 22.13 15.09
C GLY A 327 -3.38 22.03 16.49
N CYS A 328 -2.67 20.96 16.72
CA CYS A 328 -2.07 20.65 18.01
C CYS A 328 -0.70 19.96 17.84
N SER A 329 0.12 20.48 16.91
CA SER A 329 1.52 20.04 16.78
C SER A 329 2.23 20.04 18.13
N GLY A 330 3.03 19.00 18.40
CA GLY A 330 3.70 18.80 19.68
C GLY A 330 2.87 18.00 20.72
N ASP A 331 1.56 17.88 20.54
CA ASP A 331 0.68 17.08 21.39
C ASP A 331 0.51 15.63 20.89
N TRP A 332 1.35 15.19 19.97
CA TRP A 332 1.31 13.84 19.41
C TRP A 332 2.55 13.04 19.79
N ALA A 333 2.38 11.73 19.84
CA ALA A 333 3.48 10.78 19.92
C ALA A 333 3.08 9.46 19.27
N ILE A 334 4.08 8.59 19.08
CA ILE A 334 3.87 7.25 18.54
C ILE A 334 4.46 6.17 19.43
N CYS A 335 3.84 5.00 19.39
CA CYS A 335 4.37 3.75 19.93
C CYS A 335 3.91 2.58 19.05
N LYS A 336 4.39 1.36 19.33
CA LYS A 336 4.06 0.18 18.53
C LYS A 336 2.57 -0.18 18.58
N GLY A 337 1.91 0.07 19.72
CA GLY A 337 0.53 -0.34 19.96
C GLY A 337 0.38 -1.84 20.24
N PRO A 338 -0.85 -2.39 20.08
CA PRO A 338 -1.16 -3.76 20.49
C PRO A 338 -0.51 -4.82 19.60
N GLN A 339 -0.24 -4.51 18.33
CA GLN A 339 0.31 -5.47 17.38
C GLN A 339 1.01 -4.75 16.22
N GLY A 340 2.17 -5.29 15.78
CA GLY A 340 2.90 -4.75 14.63
C GLY A 340 2.13 -4.97 13.33
N HIS A 341 2.21 -3.99 12.44
CA HIS A 341 1.57 -4.04 11.12
C HIS A 341 2.25 -3.04 10.18
N PHE A 342 1.85 -3.07 8.92
CA PHE A 342 2.26 -2.07 7.93
C PHE A 342 1.03 -1.49 7.22
N TRP A 343 1.19 -0.34 6.59
CA TRP A 343 0.15 0.21 5.73
C TRP A 343 0.78 0.92 4.54
N GLY A 344 0.42 0.46 3.34
CA GLY A 344 0.89 1.02 2.10
C GLY A 344 2.36 0.70 1.79
N GLY A 345 2.95 1.54 1.02
CA GLY A 345 4.27 1.40 0.42
C GLY A 345 4.17 1.43 -1.08
N THR A 346 5.18 2.03 -1.71
CA THR A 346 5.23 2.25 -3.15
C THR A 346 6.40 1.51 -3.74
N TRP A 347 6.13 0.61 -4.68
CA TRP A 347 7.14 -0.11 -5.46
C TRP A 347 7.26 0.48 -6.85
N MET A 348 8.49 0.63 -7.31
CA MET A 348 8.86 0.93 -8.68
C MET A 348 9.04 -0.40 -9.42
N LEU A 349 8.29 -0.62 -10.50
CA LEU A 349 8.35 -1.82 -11.33
C LEU A 349 8.74 -1.44 -12.76
N ALA A 350 9.57 -2.29 -13.39
CA ALA A 350 9.96 -2.13 -14.79
C ALA A 350 8.97 -2.82 -15.71
N ALA A 351 8.44 -2.11 -16.71
CA ALA A 351 7.51 -2.72 -17.66
C ALA A 351 8.22 -3.62 -18.66
N THR A 352 7.64 -4.77 -18.98
CA THR A 352 8.11 -5.64 -20.06
C THR A 352 8.05 -4.87 -21.38
N GLY A 353 9.18 -4.86 -22.11
CA GLY A 353 9.30 -4.16 -23.38
C GLY A 353 9.69 -2.69 -23.26
N THR A 354 10.10 -2.21 -22.06
CA THR A 354 10.75 -0.91 -21.90
C THR A 354 11.97 -0.80 -22.85
N ASP A 355 12.17 0.36 -23.42
CA ASP A 355 13.36 0.72 -24.20
C ASP A 355 14.29 1.69 -23.43
N ASN A 356 13.99 1.94 -22.15
CA ASN A 356 14.76 2.76 -21.22
C ASN A 356 15.21 1.98 -19.98
N GLY A 357 15.62 0.72 -20.14
CA GLY A 357 15.96 -0.17 -19.04
C GLY A 357 17.08 0.34 -18.14
N ALA A 358 18.10 1.00 -18.70
CA ALA A 358 19.20 1.60 -17.92
C ALA A 358 18.71 2.81 -17.10
N THR A 359 17.81 3.62 -17.66
CA THR A 359 17.17 4.75 -16.93
C THR A 359 16.28 4.24 -15.81
N VAL A 360 15.46 3.19 -16.04
CA VAL A 360 14.69 2.53 -14.96
C VAL A 360 15.62 2.07 -13.84
N ALA A 361 16.69 1.35 -14.17
CA ALA A 361 17.66 0.87 -13.18
C ALA A 361 18.32 2.02 -12.39
N LYS A 362 18.64 3.13 -13.05
CA LYS A 362 19.20 4.32 -12.41
C LYS A 362 18.23 4.91 -11.39
N VAL A 363 16.94 5.03 -11.74
CA VAL A 363 15.90 5.53 -10.82
C VAL A 363 15.72 4.61 -9.62
N MET A 364 15.57 3.30 -9.86
CA MET A 364 15.44 2.32 -8.79
C MET A 364 16.59 2.43 -7.78
N LYS A 365 17.84 2.41 -8.26
CA LYS A 365 19.04 2.53 -7.41
C LYS A 365 19.14 3.88 -6.70
N ALA A 366 18.73 4.97 -7.36
CA ALA A 366 18.77 6.29 -6.75
C ALA A 366 17.88 6.37 -5.50
N PHE A 367 16.71 5.75 -5.53
CA PHE A 367 15.74 5.81 -4.41
C PHE A 367 15.87 4.68 -3.39
N THR A 368 16.76 3.70 -3.61
CA THR A 368 16.99 2.59 -2.66
C THR A 368 18.43 2.55 -2.14
N GLU A 369 19.42 2.86 -2.99
CA GLU A 369 20.83 2.69 -2.66
C GLU A 369 21.58 4.01 -2.42
N ASN A 370 21.11 5.14 -2.99
CA ASN A 370 21.79 6.43 -2.83
C ASN A 370 21.47 7.04 -1.46
N GLU A 371 22.47 7.03 -0.57
CA GLU A 371 22.34 7.52 0.81
C GLU A 371 21.85 8.98 0.88
N GLU A 372 22.34 9.87 0.00
CA GLU A 372 21.95 11.29 -0.02
C GLU A 372 20.47 11.46 -0.35
N VAL A 373 19.95 10.70 -1.32
CA VAL A 373 18.52 10.68 -1.67
C VAL A 373 17.70 10.18 -0.49
N CYS A 374 18.09 9.03 0.11
CA CYS A 374 17.40 8.47 1.27
C CYS A 374 17.43 9.43 2.47
N GLU A 375 18.57 10.08 2.75
CA GLU A 375 18.67 11.09 3.81
C GLU A 375 17.72 12.27 3.58
N ASN A 376 17.64 12.76 2.34
CA ASN A 376 16.74 13.86 2.00
C ASN A 376 15.27 13.47 2.15
N LEU A 377 14.89 12.24 1.79
CA LEU A 377 13.53 11.73 2.01
C LEU A 377 13.18 11.67 3.50
N ILE A 378 14.12 11.27 4.36
CA ILE A 378 13.90 11.24 5.82
C ILE A 378 13.80 12.66 6.38
N LYS A 379 14.79 13.52 6.08
CA LYS A 379 14.93 14.85 6.68
C LYS A 379 13.85 15.83 6.24
N ASN A 380 13.57 15.85 4.94
CA ASN A 380 12.79 16.92 4.31
C ASN A 380 11.34 16.49 4.03
N GLU A 381 11.11 15.18 3.82
CA GLU A 381 9.80 14.64 3.46
C GLU A 381 9.20 13.74 4.57
N GLY A 382 9.93 13.52 5.67
CA GLY A 382 9.45 12.72 6.80
C GLY A 382 9.20 11.25 6.45
N GLN A 383 9.84 10.73 5.40
CA GLN A 383 9.68 9.35 4.97
C GLN A 383 10.49 8.38 5.83
N PHE A 384 10.04 7.12 5.88
CA PHE A 384 10.84 6.01 6.36
C PHE A 384 11.26 5.17 5.16
N THR A 385 12.54 5.25 4.78
CA THR A 385 13.04 4.73 3.51
C THR A 385 13.26 3.20 3.54
N ASN A 386 13.41 2.59 2.37
CA ASN A 386 13.79 1.18 2.25
C ASN A 386 15.32 1.00 2.30
N ASN A 387 16.00 1.78 3.14
CA ASN A 387 17.44 1.70 3.36
C ASN A 387 17.73 1.65 4.87
N LYS A 388 18.01 0.44 5.38
CA LYS A 388 18.28 0.18 6.80
C LYS A 388 19.40 1.05 7.35
N THR A 389 20.52 1.13 6.61
CA THR A 389 21.72 1.86 7.07
C THR A 389 21.42 3.34 7.29
N VAL A 390 20.67 3.96 6.37
CA VAL A 390 20.30 5.37 6.49
C VAL A 390 19.28 5.57 7.59
N ASN A 391 18.25 4.71 7.69
CA ASN A 391 17.27 4.78 8.76
C ASN A 391 17.92 4.63 10.16
N GLU A 392 18.83 3.66 10.33
CA GLU A 392 19.57 3.45 11.60
C GLU A 392 20.45 4.64 11.96
N LYS A 393 21.04 5.33 10.99
CA LYS A 393 21.80 6.57 11.23
C LYS A 393 20.92 7.63 11.90
N PHE A 394 19.70 7.86 11.41
CA PHE A 394 18.76 8.81 12.00
C PHE A 394 18.11 8.30 13.28
N ALA A 395 17.82 7.00 13.35
CA ALA A 395 17.30 6.38 14.58
C ALA A 395 18.24 6.55 15.79
N ASN A 396 19.55 6.51 15.53
CA ASN A 396 20.58 6.65 16.56
C ASN A 396 21.06 8.10 16.80
N ASP A 397 20.52 9.08 16.07
CA ASP A 397 20.83 10.49 16.29
C ASP A 397 19.92 11.09 17.37
N PRO A 398 20.44 11.41 18.58
CA PRO A 398 19.61 11.94 19.65
C PRO A 398 19.11 13.36 19.41
N SER A 399 19.65 14.04 18.40
CA SER A 399 19.21 15.38 17.99
C SER A 399 18.12 15.33 16.92
N PHE A 400 17.84 14.15 16.34
CA PHE A 400 16.82 13.98 15.30
C PHE A 400 15.47 13.68 15.95
N GLY A 401 14.53 14.59 15.77
CA GLY A 401 13.17 14.45 16.29
C GLY A 401 12.20 15.36 15.55
N SER A 402 10.92 15.08 15.69
CA SER A 402 9.84 15.82 15.03
C SER A 402 9.17 16.77 16.01
N ASP A 403 9.11 18.07 15.68
CA ASP A 403 8.33 19.05 16.44
C ASP A 403 6.85 18.67 16.50
N PHE A 404 6.32 18.08 15.43
CA PHE A 404 4.96 17.57 15.39
C PHE A 404 4.72 16.50 16.48
N LEU A 405 5.69 15.65 16.74
CA LEU A 405 5.65 14.59 17.74
C LEU A 405 6.25 15.01 19.10
N GLY A 406 6.36 16.32 19.37
CA GLY A 406 6.90 16.82 20.64
C GLY A 406 8.37 16.47 20.85
N GLY A 407 9.14 16.40 19.80
CA GLY A 407 10.58 16.08 19.83
C GLY A 407 10.88 14.57 19.73
N GLN A 408 9.88 13.69 19.62
CA GLN A 408 10.11 12.26 19.48
C GLN A 408 10.76 11.93 18.13
N ASN A 409 11.75 11.04 18.14
CA ASN A 409 12.37 10.48 16.94
C ASN A 409 11.51 9.33 16.39
N ALA A 410 10.66 9.63 15.39
CA ALA A 410 9.78 8.64 14.76
C ALA A 410 10.59 7.53 14.07
N THR A 411 11.73 7.87 13.45
CA THR A 411 12.56 6.89 12.73
C THR A 411 13.07 5.81 13.68
N ALA A 412 13.44 6.17 14.93
CA ALA A 412 13.84 5.19 15.93
C ALA A 412 12.71 4.21 16.29
N VAL A 413 11.47 4.72 16.42
CA VAL A 413 10.30 3.87 16.69
C VAL A 413 10.03 2.94 15.51
N PHE A 414 10.02 3.45 14.30
CA PHE A 414 9.78 2.64 13.09
C PHE A 414 10.86 1.58 12.89
N CYS A 415 12.15 1.88 13.10
CA CYS A 415 13.23 0.88 13.07
C CYS A 415 12.95 -0.29 14.04
N GLY A 416 12.47 0.00 15.25
CA GLY A 416 12.12 -1.03 16.23
C GLY A 416 10.88 -1.86 15.90
N MET A 417 10.15 -1.52 14.82
CA MET A 417 8.91 -2.18 14.42
C MET A 417 9.05 -3.05 13.18
N THR A 418 10.07 -2.84 12.35
CA THR A 418 10.21 -3.49 11.04
C THR A 418 10.22 -5.02 11.10
N ASP A 419 10.85 -5.61 12.12
CA ASP A 419 10.93 -7.06 12.32
C ASP A 419 9.57 -7.69 12.70
N SER A 420 8.59 -6.86 13.07
CA SER A 420 7.24 -7.32 13.41
C SER A 420 6.28 -7.32 12.22
N ILE A 421 6.73 -6.86 11.05
CA ILE A 421 5.91 -6.87 9.83
C ILE A 421 5.87 -8.28 9.26
N VAL A 422 4.65 -8.75 9.00
CA VAL A 422 4.39 -10.02 8.34
C VAL A 422 3.87 -9.74 6.94
N TRP A 423 4.60 -10.23 5.92
CA TRP A 423 4.13 -10.31 4.55
C TRP A 423 3.80 -11.78 4.25
N ALA A 424 2.63 -12.21 4.66
CA ALA A 424 2.14 -13.55 4.45
C ALA A 424 0.65 -13.52 4.10
N ASN A 425 0.17 -14.55 3.43
CA ASN A 425 -1.25 -14.72 3.08
C ASN A 425 -1.84 -13.62 2.16
N ALA A 426 -1.01 -12.70 1.65
CA ALA A 426 -1.44 -11.70 0.70
C ALA A 426 -1.79 -12.34 -0.66
N THR A 427 -2.84 -11.84 -1.32
CA THR A 427 -3.30 -12.31 -2.62
C THR A 427 -3.58 -11.14 -3.57
N ILE A 428 -3.69 -11.44 -4.86
CA ILE A 428 -4.06 -10.46 -5.90
C ILE A 428 -5.47 -9.87 -5.72
N TYR A 429 -6.26 -10.43 -4.82
CA TYR A 429 -7.66 -10.05 -4.57
C TYR A 429 -7.81 -9.08 -3.39
N ASP A 430 -6.77 -8.90 -2.58
CA ASP A 430 -6.86 -8.29 -1.25
C ASP A 430 -7.38 -6.85 -1.27
N GLN A 431 -7.01 -6.05 -2.26
CA GLN A 431 -7.51 -4.68 -2.35
C GLN A 431 -9.03 -4.62 -2.36
N LEU A 432 -9.67 -5.30 -3.33
CA LEU A 432 -11.13 -5.26 -3.47
C LEU A 432 -11.85 -5.98 -2.33
N LEU A 433 -11.24 -7.00 -1.74
CA LEU A 433 -11.79 -7.69 -0.58
C LEU A 433 -11.76 -6.78 0.66
N ASN A 434 -10.64 -6.13 0.92
CA ASN A 434 -10.47 -5.23 2.06
C ASN A 434 -11.35 -3.97 1.94
N GLU A 435 -11.37 -3.32 0.78
CA GLU A 435 -12.19 -2.12 0.54
C GLU A 435 -13.69 -2.46 0.50
N GLY A 436 -14.04 -3.55 -0.17
CA GLY A 436 -15.42 -4.03 -0.29
C GLY A 436 -16.00 -4.38 1.06
N LEU A 437 -15.28 -5.16 1.89
CA LEU A 437 -15.78 -5.50 3.22
C LEU A 437 -16.07 -4.25 4.06
N GLN A 438 -15.13 -3.30 4.13
CA GLN A 438 -15.32 -2.06 4.91
C GLN A 438 -16.51 -1.23 4.39
N THR A 439 -16.73 -1.23 3.08
CA THR A 439 -17.86 -0.53 2.46
C THR A 439 -19.19 -1.16 2.84
N TYR A 440 -19.33 -2.48 2.65
CA TYR A 440 -20.62 -3.16 2.85
C TYR A 440 -20.96 -3.39 4.33
N ILE A 441 -19.95 -3.62 5.19
CA ILE A 441 -20.20 -3.81 6.63
C ILE A 441 -20.66 -2.50 7.32
N LEU A 442 -20.36 -1.34 6.73
CA LEU A 442 -20.83 -0.05 7.23
C LEU A 442 -22.35 0.04 7.26
N ASP A 443 -23.05 -0.59 6.31
CA ASP A 443 -24.53 -0.63 6.33
C ASP A 443 -25.08 -1.34 7.55
N TYR A 444 -24.42 -2.41 8.02
CA TYR A 444 -24.75 -3.04 9.29
C TYR A 444 -24.49 -2.09 10.47
N TYR A 445 -23.35 -1.43 10.53
CA TYR A 445 -22.97 -0.53 11.61
C TYR A 445 -23.85 0.74 11.69
N THR A 446 -24.41 1.17 10.58
CA THR A 446 -25.38 2.27 10.52
C THR A 446 -26.83 1.84 10.74
N GLY A 447 -27.08 0.54 10.91
CA GLY A 447 -28.41 -0.03 11.15
C GLY A 447 -29.29 -0.12 9.89
N ASN A 448 -28.70 -0.01 8.70
CA ASN A 448 -29.43 -0.10 7.43
C ASN A 448 -29.81 -1.55 7.07
N CYS A 449 -29.04 -2.54 7.53
CA CYS A 449 -29.29 -3.95 7.31
C CYS A 449 -28.75 -4.81 8.47
N SER A 450 -29.02 -6.12 8.44
CA SER A 450 -28.40 -7.08 9.36
C SER A 450 -26.94 -7.37 8.99
N LYS A 451 -26.14 -7.92 9.93
CA LYS A 451 -24.76 -8.36 9.65
C LYS A 451 -24.70 -9.37 8.49
N ASP A 452 -25.61 -10.36 8.52
CA ASP A 452 -25.66 -11.39 7.46
C ASP A 452 -25.99 -10.78 6.09
N GLU A 453 -26.88 -9.82 6.04
CA GLU A 453 -27.25 -9.14 4.80
C GLU A 453 -26.09 -8.27 4.26
N ALA A 454 -25.37 -7.57 5.14
CA ALA A 454 -24.16 -6.83 4.77
C ALA A 454 -23.10 -7.74 4.17
N LEU A 455 -22.86 -8.90 4.78
CA LEU A 455 -21.92 -9.91 4.26
C LEU A 455 -22.38 -10.52 2.93
N GLN A 456 -23.67 -10.81 2.75
CA GLN A 456 -24.20 -11.29 1.49
C GLN A 456 -24.05 -10.25 0.36
N ASN A 457 -24.25 -8.96 0.67
CA ASN A 457 -24.03 -7.87 -0.29
C ASN A 457 -22.53 -7.78 -0.66
N PHE A 458 -21.64 -7.91 0.31
CA PHE A 458 -20.20 -7.98 0.07
C PHE A 458 -19.83 -9.17 -0.83
N TYR A 459 -20.32 -10.37 -0.55
CA TYR A 459 -20.07 -11.55 -1.40
C TYR A 459 -20.63 -11.37 -2.81
N GLY A 460 -21.80 -10.75 -2.95
CA GLY A 460 -22.38 -10.40 -4.25
C GLY A 460 -21.47 -9.46 -5.06
N TYR A 461 -20.91 -8.44 -4.41
CA TYR A 461 -19.93 -7.54 -5.02
C TYR A 461 -18.66 -8.27 -5.49
N ILE A 462 -18.13 -9.18 -4.67
CA ILE A 462 -16.95 -9.96 -5.05
C ILE A 462 -17.23 -10.89 -6.22
N ASN A 463 -18.39 -11.53 -6.27
CA ASN A 463 -18.80 -12.36 -7.40
C ASN A 463 -18.97 -11.56 -8.69
N GLU A 464 -19.39 -10.29 -8.61
CA GLU A 464 -19.46 -9.39 -9.77
C GLU A 464 -18.05 -9.06 -10.29
N LYS A 465 -17.11 -8.76 -9.39
CA LYS A 465 -15.74 -8.39 -9.75
C LYS A 465 -14.88 -9.60 -10.16
N TYR A 466 -15.07 -10.71 -9.49
CA TYR A 466 -14.31 -11.94 -9.68
C TYR A 466 -15.26 -13.15 -9.85
N PRO A 467 -15.89 -13.34 -11.02
CA PRO A 467 -16.89 -14.40 -11.22
C PRO A 467 -16.37 -15.83 -11.02
N ALA A 468 -15.05 -16.01 -11.03
CA ALA A 468 -14.42 -17.31 -10.82
C ALA A 468 -14.21 -17.67 -9.35
N ILE A 469 -14.41 -16.72 -8.41
CA ILE A 469 -14.31 -16.96 -6.97
C ILE A 469 -15.64 -17.51 -6.46
N VAL A 470 -15.55 -18.62 -5.74
CA VAL A 470 -16.69 -19.19 -5.01
C VAL A 470 -16.79 -18.51 -3.64
N THR A 471 -17.91 -17.88 -3.37
CA THR A 471 -18.19 -17.19 -2.09
C THR A 471 -19.07 -18.09 -1.18
N PRO A 472 -19.03 -17.87 0.15
CA PRO A 472 -19.84 -18.62 1.13
C PRO A 472 -21.35 -18.53 0.89
#